data_09d04e8a2d2322acd77ed83584fd0546
#
_entry.id   09d04e8a2d2322acd77ed83584fd0546
#
_cell.length_a   1.000
_cell.length_b   1.000
_cell.length_c   1.000
_cell.angle_alpha   90.00
_cell.angle_beta   90.00
_cell.angle_gamma   90.00
#
_symmetry.space_group_name_H-M   'P 1'
#
loop_
_entity.id
_entity.type
_entity.pdbx_description
1 polymer ?
#
loop_
_entity_poly.entity_id
_entity_poly.type
_entity_poly.pdbx_seq_one_letter_code
_entity_poly.pdbx_strand_id
1 'polypeptide(L)'
;MPSCGQSSVKTFMAERYGGDGILSNGGGGRCGFDGVWQLKGLGPNQLVGKDVDAGHGDGNLSLDTAIYESIWSEIINATLPYGAIRTVAVLDAGRTYEERGVATPRGLLVRQPVVRPAHFIRATYFEEKQLNRLSKDAHRVKTAIAKFVDFLPIVGVASTASSMSERLEFGLLELAARFAEQFAAAKAKHIIHYNVSASNLSLDGAWLDLSGTRLFTHLIEDYRDDIDRFNTEYSPAVESLQSLCYYLSKYSVITVEESTHILETTINHFTQIYDKQLNLYQVAQVGFPLWILRVLVGSAELINFSGSLRKFLALDDFTVNEITLEGGWIGYERWTARLFNELLSSRVNASDANLSWLRTDATANSQLLSSYNKLLDLASQVANEQHINLQNFYRCMLINMTRLNRSHSLLHNIKGRIERIRISVQTDKKTAYKTLSEEASLTAKLNLGNEQGRCVPFWLSSALSIWFDPTSGIFTLQAVVSRSLSIDALVELSEHQVDVNTALGFYRGAWSNLNEKTI
;
A
#
# COMPACT_ATOMS: atom_id res chain seq x y z
N MET A 1 -14.13 -23.09 -34.27
CA MET A 1 -14.48 -21.66 -34.11
C MET A 1 -15.87 -21.60 -33.50
N PRO A 2 -16.09 -20.96 -32.34
CA PRO A 2 -17.44 -20.76 -31.86
C PRO A 2 -18.14 -19.79 -32.82
N SER A 3 -19.38 -20.08 -33.17
CA SER A 3 -20.25 -19.26 -33.99
C SER A 3 -20.30 -17.83 -33.48
N CYS A 4 -20.10 -16.87 -34.37
CA CYS A 4 -20.26 -15.45 -34.12
C CYS A 4 -21.72 -15.17 -33.68
N GLY A 5 -21.98 -15.29 -32.40
CA GLY A 5 -23.25 -14.87 -31.80
C GLY A 5 -23.42 -13.36 -32.01
N GLN A 6 -24.64 -12.93 -32.23
CA GLN A 6 -25.02 -11.54 -32.42
C GLN A 6 -24.25 -10.65 -31.43
N SER A 7 -23.50 -9.66 -31.94
CA SER A 7 -22.77 -8.68 -31.13
C SER A 7 -23.81 -7.85 -30.36
N SER A 8 -24.01 -8.17 -29.10
CA SER A 8 -24.82 -7.36 -28.20
C SER A 8 -24.04 -6.11 -27.79
N VAL A 9 -24.58 -4.94 -28.10
CA VAL A 9 -24.05 -3.66 -27.61
C VAL A 9 -24.44 -3.54 -26.14
N LYS A 10 -23.43 -3.37 -25.26
CA LYS A 10 -23.66 -3.13 -23.83
C LYS A 10 -23.52 -1.65 -23.54
N THR A 11 -24.51 -1.09 -22.86
CA THR A 11 -24.49 0.32 -22.44
C THR A 11 -23.90 0.45 -21.04
N PHE A 12 -23.03 1.44 -20.85
CA PHE A 12 -22.42 1.77 -19.57
C PHE A 12 -22.88 3.15 -19.13
N MET A 13 -23.26 3.30 -17.88
CA MET A 13 -23.52 4.58 -17.25
C MET A 13 -22.17 5.30 -17.02
N ALA A 14 -22.02 6.53 -17.53
CA ALA A 14 -20.88 7.36 -17.22
C ALA A 14 -20.93 7.80 -15.75
N GLU A 15 -19.83 7.60 -15.02
CA GLU A 15 -19.72 8.03 -13.63
C GLU A 15 -19.46 9.53 -13.54
N ARG A 16 -20.24 10.24 -12.73
CA ARG A 16 -20.02 11.65 -12.42
C ARG A 16 -19.54 11.78 -10.99
N TYR A 17 -18.39 12.41 -10.80
CA TYR A 17 -17.80 12.69 -9.51
C TYR A 17 -17.07 14.03 -9.52
N GLY A 18 -16.86 14.63 -8.33
CA GLY A 18 -16.19 15.91 -8.13
C GLY A 18 -15.04 15.79 -7.13
N GLY A 19 -14.57 16.92 -6.63
CA GLY A 19 -13.47 17.03 -5.68
C GLY A 19 -12.23 17.70 -6.27
N ASP A 20 -11.29 18.06 -5.40
CA ASP A 20 -10.04 18.69 -5.79
C ASP A 20 -9.15 17.72 -6.57
N GLY A 21 -8.32 18.24 -7.46
CA GLY A 21 -7.50 17.44 -8.38
C GLY A 21 -8.22 16.90 -9.62
N ILE A 22 -9.55 17.12 -9.74
CA ILE A 22 -10.36 16.67 -10.89
C ILE A 22 -10.56 17.80 -11.92
N LEU A 23 -9.97 18.94 -11.67
CA LEU A 23 -10.15 20.21 -12.42
C LEU A 23 -10.03 20.06 -13.93
N SER A 24 -9.00 19.38 -14.38
CA SER A 24 -8.71 19.19 -15.80
C SER A 24 -9.26 17.90 -16.39
N ASN A 25 -9.65 16.94 -15.58
CA ASN A 25 -9.96 15.58 -16.05
C ASN A 25 -11.45 15.30 -16.26
N GLY A 26 -12.31 16.28 -15.99
CA GLY A 26 -13.73 16.21 -16.29
C GLY A 26 -14.50 15.09 -15.59
N GLY A 27 -14.03 14.60 -14.44
CA GLY A 27 -14.64 13.54 -13.62
C GLY A 27 -15.14 12.36 -14.45
N GLY A 28 -14.70 11.16 -14.25
CA GLY A 28 -15.24 9.97 -14.90
C GLY A 28 -15.25 9.90 -16.43
N GLY A 29 -14.54 10.82 -17.11
CA GLY A 29 -14.60 10.99 -18.57
C GLY A 29 -14.31 9.73 -19.39
N ARG A 30 -13.64 8.75 -18.81
CA ARG A 30 -13.28 7.46 -19.45
C ARG A 30 -13.78 6.23 -18.70
N CYS A 31 -14.55 6.41 -17.63
CA CYS A 31 -15.08 5.30 -16.83
C CYS A 31 -16.58 5.14 -17.02
N GLY A 32 -17.06 3.90 -16.91
CA GLY A 32 -18.49 3.59 -16.92
C GLY A 32 -18.80 2.38 -16.06
N PHE A 33 -20.07 2.31 -15.62
CA PHE A 33 -20.62 1.23 -14.81
C PHE A 33 -21.83 0.60 -15.50
N ASP A 34 -21.91 -0.72 -15.50
CA ASP A 34 -22.98 -1.48 -16.19
C ASP A 34 -24.01 -2.09 -15.24
N GLY A 35 -23.93 -1.75 -13.95
CA GLY A 35 -24.73 -2.35 -12.89
C GLY A 35 -24.00 -3.45 -12.12
N VAL A 36 -22.91 -4.00 -12.66
CA VAL A 36 -22.11 -5.08 -12.05
C VAL A 36 -20.64 -4.73 -12.02
N TRP A 37 -20.09 -4.25 -13.15
CA TRP A 37 -18.67 -3.98 -13.31
C TRP A 37 -18.40 -2.53 -13.68
N GLN A 38 -17.32 -1.99 -13.14
CA GLN A 38 -16.77 -0.73 -13.59
C GLN A 38 -15.70 -0.95 -14.63
N LEU A 39 -15.76 -0.23 -15.75
CA LEU A 39 -14.78 -0.25 -16.81
C LEU A 39 -14.09 1.10 -16.94
N LYS A 40 -12.75 1.08 -17.14
CA LYS A 40 -11.93 2.25 -17.47
C LYS A 40 -11.35 2.06 -18.87
N GLY A 41 -11.30 3.15 -19.67
CA GLY A 41 -10.80 3.12 -21.05
C GLY A 41 -11.90 3.01 -22.11
N LEU A 42 -13.18 3.25 -21.76
CA LEU A 42 -14.33 3.11 -22.66
C LEU A 42 -14.33 4.09 -23.85
N GLY A 43 -13.55 5.14 -23.80
CA GLY A 43 -13.55 6.26 -24.74
C GLY A 43 -14.17 7.51 -24.12
N PRO A 44 -14.15 8.63 -24.84
CA PRO A 44 -14.67 9.89 -24.35
C PRO A 44 -16.18 9.81 -24.17
N ASN A 45 -16.68 10.34 -23.07
CA ASN A 45 -18.09 10.48 -22.81
C ASN A 45 -18.46 11.97 -22.65
N GLN A 46 -19.75 12.28 -22.45
CA GLN A 46 -20.22 13.66 -22.31
C GLN A 46 -19.77 14.36 -21.02
N LEU A 47 -19.10 13.65 -20.12
CA LEU A 47 -18.60 14.19 -18.86
C LEU A 47 -17.16 14.71 -18.94
N VAL A 48 -16.55 14.71 -20.11
CA VAL A 48 -15.22 15.31 -20.34
C VAL A 48 -15.33 16.83 -20.15
N GLY A 49 -14.47 17.38 -19.29
CA GLY A 49 -14.43 18.81 -19.00
C GLY A 49 -13.83 19.62 -20.15
N LYS A 50 -13.93 20.95 -20.01
CA LYS A 50 -13.21 21.89 -20.89
C LYS A 50 -11.75 21.93 -20.47
N ASP A 51 -10.88 22.12 -21.45
CA ASP A 51 -9.43 22.25 -21.24
C ASP A 51 -8.76 21.01 -20.60
N VAL A 52 -9.38 19.83 -20.78
CA VAL A 52 -8.79 18.55 -20.39
C VAL A 52 -7.62 18.23 -21.31
N ASP A 53 -6.50 17.79 -20.71
CA ASP A 53 -5.37 17.33 -21.51
C ASP A 53 -5.74 16.14 -22.42
N ALA A 54 -5.04 16.02 -23.55
CA ALA A 54 -5.35 15.02 -24.56
C ALA A 54 -5.34 13.57 -24.02
N GLY A 55 -4.47 13.28 -23.04
CA GLY A 55 -4.35 11.94 -22.46
C GLY A 55 -5.49 11.55 -21.50
N HIS A 56 -6.34 12.50 -21.09
CA HIS A 56 -7.51 12.23 -20.26
C HIS A 56 -8.82 12.50 -21.03
N GLY A 57 -8.80 13.43 -21.98
CA GLY A 57 -9.98 13.85 -22.73
C GLY A 57 -10.43 12.86 -23.79
N ASP A 58 -9.54 12.04 -24.33
CA ASP A 58 -9.84 11.03 -25.34
C ASP A 58 -10.54 9.77 -24.78
N GLY A 59 -10.54 9.63 -23.46
CA GLY A 59 -11.17 8.51 -22.75
C GLY A 59 -10.51 7.16 -22.98
N ASN A 60 -9.34 7.11 -23.63
CA ASN A 60 -8.59 5.90 -23.88
C ASN A 60 -7.76 5.48 -22.65
N LEU A 61 -7.33 4.23 -22.67
CA LEU A 61 -6.39 3.67 -21.69
C LEU A 61 -5.43 2.77 -22.46
N SER A 62 -4.13 3.00 -22.29
CA SER A 62 -3.15 2.10 -22.89
C SER A 62 -3.19 0.71 -22.24
N LEU A 63 -2.94 -0.31 -23.03
CA LEU A 63 -2.91 -1.70 -22.54
C LEU A 63 -1.83 -1.86 -21.46
N ASP A 64 -0.66 -1.24 -21.64
CA ASP A 64 0.44 -1.27 -20.69
C ASP A 64 0.03 -0.63 -19.34
N THR A 65 -0.69 0.49 -19.38
CA THR A 65 -1.21 1.14 -18.16
C THR A 65 -2.27 0.28 -17.48
N ALA A 66 -3.18 -0.34 -18.24
CA ALA A 66 -4.18 -1.24 -17.68
C ALA A 66 -3.54 -2.45 -16.97
N ILE A 67 -2.51 -3.05 -17.57
CA ILE A 67 -1.74 -4.14 -16.97
C ILE A 67 -0.99 -3.65 -15.72
N TYR A 68 -0.37 -2.48 -15.79
CA TYR A 68 0.35 -1.88 -14.66
C TYR A 68 -0.56 -1.64 -13.46
N GLU A 69 -1.73 -1.02 -13.66
CA GLU A 69 -2.72 -0.79 -12.61
C GLU A 69 -3.23 -2.12 -12.02
N SER A 70 -3.42 -3.14 -12.87
CA SER A 70 -3.82 -4.48 -12.42
C SER A 70 -2.78 -5.12 -11.50
N ILE A 71 -1.50 -5.05 -11.85
CA ILE A 71 -0.40 -5.59 -11.03
C ILE A 71 -0.31 -4.84 -9.70
N TRP A 72 -0.37 -3.51 -9.72
CA TRP A 72 -0.35 -2.72 -8.49
C TRP A 72 -1.58 -2.94 -7.61
N SER A 73 -2.74 -3.22 -8.21
CA SER A 73 -3.93 -3.62 -7.42
C SER A 73 -3.66 -4.87 -6.59
N GLU A 74 -3.02 -5.89 -7.16
CA GLU A 74 -2.65 -7.10 -6.41
C GLU A 74 -1.55 -6.84 -5.37
N ILE A 75 -0.54 -6.02 -5.71
CA ILE A 75 0.52 -5.63 -4.77
C ILE A 75 -0.09 -4.91 -3.55
N ILE A 76 -0.93 -3.91 -3.76
CA ILE A 76 -1.54 -3.13 -2.68
C ILE A 76 -2.45 -4.01 -1.82
N ASN A 77 -3.22 -4.93 -2.42
CA ASN A 77 -4.03 -5.90 -1.67
C ASN A 77 -3.19 -6.86 -0.81
N ALA A 78 -1.98 -7.18 -1.24
CA ALA A 78 -1.07 -8.04 -0.50
C ALA A 78 -0.30 -7.31 0.62
N THR A 79 -0.25 -5.97 0.59
CA THR A 79 0.71 -5.21 1.39
C THR A 79 0.11 -4.12 2.28
N LEU A 80 -1.07 -3.63 1.99
CA LEU A 80 -1.71 -2.56 2.75
C LEU A 80 -3.01 -3.04 3.43
N PRO A 81 -3.38 -2.45 4.58
CA PRO A 81 -4.47 -2.96 5.41
C PRO A 81 -5.84 -2.95 4.73
N TYR A 82 -6.15 -1.92 3.93
CA TYR A 82 -7.44 -1.81 3.24
C TYR A 82 -7.31 -2.08 1.73
N GLY A 83 -6.13 -2.42 1.26
CA GLY A 83 -5.88 -2.85 -0.10
C GLY A 83 -6.23 -1.83 -1.18
N ALA A 84 -6.58 -2.33 -2.35
CA ALA A 84 -7.04 -1.58 -3.51
C ALA A 84 -8.28 -2.23 -4.14
N ILE A 85 -9.01 -1.46 -4.93
CA ILE A 85 -10.12 -2.00 -5.71
C ILE A 85 -9.59 -3.03 -6.70
N ARG A 86 -10.08 -4.28 -6.58
CA ARG A 86 -9.56 -5.42 -7.34
C ARG A 86 -9.86 -5.29 -8.83
N THR A 87 -8.84 -5.52 -9.63
CA THR A 87 -9.00 -5.72 -11.06
C THR A 87 -9.51 -7.14 -11.32
N VAL A 88 -10.59 -7.24 -12.11
CA VAL A 88 -11.21 -8.51 -12.50
C VAL A 88 -10.60 -9.01 -13.80
N ALA A 89 -10.39 -8.10 -14.77
CA ALA A 89 -9.77 -8.42 -16.04
C ALA A 89 -9.13 -7.19 -16.69
N VAL A 90 -8.12 -7.44 -17.51
CA VAL A 90 -7.61 -6.50 -18.50
C VAL A 90 -7.96 -7.05 -19.88
N LEU A 91 -8.62 -6.24 -20.71
CA LEU A 91 -9.01 -6.61 -22.05
C LEU A 91 -8.14 -5.85 -23.07
N ASP A 92 -7.50 -6.57 -23.98
CA ASP A 92 -6.91 -5.98 -25.17
C ASP A 92 -8.03 -5.66 -26.16
N ALA A 93 -8.15 -4.38 -26.55
CA ALA A 93 -9.20 -3.95 -27.46
C ALA A 93 -8.91 -4.34 -28.94
N GLY A 94 -7.74 -4.93 -29.22
CA GLY A 94 -7.32 -5.34 -30.56
C GLY A 94 -7.14 -4.17 -31.55
N ARG A 95 -6.97 -2.94 -31.03
CA ARG A 95 -6.77 -1.71 -31.81
C ARG A 95 -5.81 -0.76 -31.11
N THR A 96 -5.23 0.16 -31.87
CA THR A 96 -4.39 1.24 -31.36
C THR A 96 -5.16 2.56 -31.34
N TYR A 97 -4.66 3.49 -30.55
CA TYR A 97 -5.01 4.91 -30.58
C TYR A 97 -3.71 5.75 -30.55
N GLU A 98 -3.82 7.00 -30.87
CA GLU A 98 -2.66 7.90 -30.82
C GLU A 98 -2.53 8.50 -29.41
N GLU A 99 -1.40 8.22 -28.78
CA GLU A 99 -1.02 8.81 -27.49
C GLU A 99 0.26 9.63 -27.67
N ARG A 100 0.16 10.97 -27.59
CA ARG A 100 1.29 11.89 -27.79
C ARG A 100 2.06 11.62 -29.10
N GLY A 101 1.37 11.37 -30.19
CA GLY A 101 1.97 11.09 -31.50
C GLY A 101 2.47 9.65 -31.68
N VAL A 102 2.23 8.76 -30.73
CA VAL A 102 2.65 7.34 -30.79
C VAL A 102 1.43 6.43 -30.89
N ALA A 103 1.44 5.49 -31.84
CA ALA A 103 0.40 4.46 -31.94
C ALA A 103 0.52 3.49 -30.77
N THR A 104 -0.42 3.56 -29.83
CA THR A 104 -0.41 2.83 -28.58
C THR A 104 -1.53 1.79 -28.53
N PRO A 105 -1.27 0.53 -28.15
CA PRO A 105 -2.30 -0.48 -27.97
C PRO A 105 -3.32 -0.05 -26.92
N ARG A 106 -4.61 -0.16 -27.24
CA ARG A 106 -5.70 0.20 -26.35
C ARG A 106 -6.11 -0.96 -25.48
N GLY A 107 -6.21 -0.71 -24.16
CA GLY A 107 -6.73 -1.63 -23.18
C GLY A 107 -8.03 -1.15 -22.55
N LEU A 108 -8.73 -2.08 -21.89
CA LEU A 108 -9.83 -1.80 -20.99
C LEU A 108 -9.52 -2.46 -19.64
N LEU A 109 -9.72 -1.73 -18.56
CA LEU A 109 -9.58 -2.25 -17.21
C LEU A 109 -10.97 -2.51 -16.62
N VAL A 110 -11.27 -3.77 -16.31
CA VAL A 110 -12.50 -4.21 -15.64
C VAL A 110 -12.20 -4.38 -14.16
N ARG A 111 -12.96 -3.70 -13.30
CA ARG A 111 -12.76 -3.75 -11.85
C ARG A 111 -14.08 -3.86 -11.09
N GLN A 112 -13.99 -4.19 -9.81
CA GLN A 112 -15.12 -4.17 -8.90
C GLN A 112 -15.71 -2.75 -8.82
N PRO A 113 -17.03 -2.62 -8.64
CA PRO A 113 -17.66 -1.33 -8.43
C PRO A 113 -17.18 -0.71 -7.11
N VAL A 114 -17.15 0.61 -7.06
CA VAL A 114 -16.64 1.34 -5.91
C VAL A 114 -17.45 2.60 -5.66
N VAL A 115 -17.76 2.86 -4.39
CA VAL A 115 -18.28 4.15 -3.96
C VAL A 115 -17.11 4.99 -3.42
N ARG A 116 -17.00 6.22 -3.93
CA ARG A 116 -15.90 7.15 -3.66
C ARG A 116 -16.41 8.39 -2.93
N PRO A 117 -15.60 9.06 -2.09
CA PRO A 117 -15.93 10.40 -1.59
C PRO A 117 -16.37 11.35 -2.71
N ALA A 118 -15.71 11.31 -3.85
CA ALA A 118 -15.97 12.13 -5.02
C ALA A 118 -17.41 12.02 -5.58
N HIS A 119 -18.12 10.92 -5.36
CA HIS A 119 -19.53 10.77 -5.77
C HIS A 119 -20.45 11.73 -5.01
N PHE A 120 -20.07 12.17 -3.82
CA PHE A 120 -20.81 13.07 -2.94
C PHE A 120 -20.36 14.53 -3.03
N ILE A 121 -19.36 14.82 -3.88
CA ILE A 121 -18.77 16.15 -4.08
C ILE A 121 -19.21 16.68 -5.45
N ARG A 122 -19.38 18.00 -5.57
CA ARG A 122 -19.77 18.63 -6.83
C ARG A 122 -18.63 18.61 -7.85
N ALA A 123 -18.98 18.29 -9.10
CA ALA A 123 -18.12 18.46 -10.27
C ALA A 123 -18.22 19.91 -10.77
N THR A 124 -17.53 20.84 -10.09
CA THR A 124 -17.65 22.29 -10.36
C THR A 124 -16.98 22.73 -11.66
N TYR A 125 -16.06 21.95 -12.17
CA TYR A 125 -15.25 22.26 -13.36
C TYR A 125 -15.71 21.54 -14.62
N PHE A 126 -16.85 20.88 -14.50
CA PHE A 126 -17.47 20.16 -15.59
C PHE A 126 -18.24 21.15 -16.49
N GLU A 127 -17.81 21.29 -17.74
CA GLU A 127 -18.55 22.05 -18.73
C GLU A 127 -19.64 21.17 -19.35
N GLU A 128 -20.89 21.40 -18.95
CA GLU A 128 -22.02 20.82 -19.66
C GLU A 128 -22.16 21.52 -21.01
N LYS A 129 -22.22 20.78 -22.12
CA LYS A 129 -22.44 21.32 -23.48
C LYS A 129 -23.76 22.10 -23.60
N GLN A 130 -24.63 22.04 -22.59
CA GLN A 130 -25.88 22.78 -22.47
C GLN A 130 -25.88 23.59 -21.17
N LEU A 131 -25.65 24.89 -21.27
CA LEU A 131 -25.56 25.86 -20.17
C LEU A 131 -26.68 25.79 -19.13
N ASN A 132 -27.86 25.28 -19.50
CA ASN A 132 -29.06 25.23 -18.63
C ASN A 132 -29.03 24.02 -17.65
N ARG A 133 -27.97 23.23 -17.57
CA ARG A 133 -27.94 21.97 -16.80
C ARG A 133 -26.93 21.89 -15.68
N LEU A 134 -26.15 22.95 -15.37
CA LEU A 134 -25.27 23.00 -14.19
C LEU A 134 -26.04 22.73 -12.87
N SER A 135 -27.30 23.10 -12.80
CA SER A 135 -28.21 22.80 -11.67
C SER A 135 -28.39 21.29 -11.44
N LYS A 136 -28.20 20.44 -12.45
CA LYS A 136 -28.39 18.99 -12.30
C LYS A 136 -27.29 18.33 -11.46
N ASP A 137 -26.04 18.81 -11.53
CA ASP A 137 -24.97 18.28 -10.69
C ASP A 137 -25.18 18.65 -9.22
N ALA A 138 -25.67 19.87 -8.92
CA ALA A 138 -26.07 20.24 -7.58
C ALA A 138 -27.21 19.36 -7.04
N HIS A 139 -28.21 19.07 -7.89
CA HIS A 139 -29.30 18.17 -7.53
C HIS A 139 -28.81 16.72 -7.31
N ARG A 140 -27.91 16.24 -8.15
CA ARG A 140 -27.27 14.92 -7.98
C ARG A 140 -26.58 14.81 -6.62
N VAL A 141 -25.74 15.80 -6.26
CA VAL A 141 -25.02 15.78 -4.97
C VAL A 141 -25.97 15.89 -3.81
N LYS A 142 -26.99 16.78 -3.88
CA LYS A 142 -28.04 16.89 -2.84
C LYS A 142 -28.72 15.55 -2.60
N THR A 143 -29.06 14.81 -3.66
CA THR A 143 -29.70 13.50 -3.56
C THR A 143 -28.75 12.42 -3.03
N ALA A 144 -27.51 12.43 -3.49
CA ALA A 144 -26.49 11.46 -3.08
C ALA A 144 -26.10 11.64 -1.61
N ILE A 145 -25.81 12.87 -1.18
CA ILE A 145 -25.31 13.16 0.17
C ILE A 145 -26.34 12.81 1.26
N ALA A 146 -27.61 12.89 0.95
CA ALA A 146 -28.69 12.47 1.86
C ALA A 146 -28.65 10.96 2.18
N LYS A 147 -28.01 10.16 1.32
CA LYS A 147 -27.82 8.72 1.50
C LYS A 147 -26.39 8.34 1.89
N PHE A 148 -25.52 9.31 2.11
CA PHE A 148 -24.11 9.08 2.35
C PHE A 148 -23.85 8.16 3.54
N VAL A 149 -24.64 8.31 4.61
CA VAL A 149 -24.55 7.48 5.83
C VAL A 149 -24.66 5.98 5.54
N ASP A 150 -25.39 5.59 4.49
CA ASP A 150 -25.61 4.19 4.13
C ASP A 150 -24.38 3.53 3.46
N PHE A 151 -23.42 4.36 3.05
CA PHE A 151 -22.18 3.92 2.40
C PHE A 151 -20.94 4.03 3.30
N LEU A 152 -21.08 4.60 4.50
CA LEU A 152 -19.98 4.69 5.45
C LEU A 152 -19.68 3.32 6.06
N PRO A 153 -18.41 3.06 6.43
CA PRO A 153 -18.05 1.83 7.11
C PRO A 153 -18.79 1.73 8.45
N ILE A 154 -19.44 0.58 8.68
CA ILE A 154 -20.17 0.33 9.91
C ILE A 154 -19.30 -0.51 10.83
N VAL A 155 -18.98 0.01 12.01
CA VAL A 155 -18.39 -0.76 13.12
C VAL A 155 -19.51 -1.00 14.16
N GLY A 156 -19.43 -2.10 14.89
CA GLY A 156 -20.50 -2.62 15.76
C GLY A 156 -21.21 -1.61 16.69
N VAL A 157 -20.55 -0.50 17.04
CA VAL A 157 -21.14 0.57 17.87
C VAL A 157 -22.15 1.44 17.08
N ALA A 158 -22.00 1.56 15.78
CA ALA A 158 -22.92 2.36 14.94
C ALA A 158 -24.34 1.78 14.87
N SER A 159 -24.52 0.52 15.23
CA SER A 159 -25.84 -0.13 15.33
C SER A 159 -26.69 0.39 16.48
N THR A 160 -26.08 1.09 17.46
CA THR A 160 -26.77 1.65 18.65
C THR A 160 -27.01 3.15 18.54
N ALA A 161 -26.47 3.81 17.48
CA ALA A 161 -26.65 5.24 17.27
C ALA A 161 -28.12 5.60 17.05
N SER A 162 -28.60 6.61 17.79
CA SER A 162 -30.03 7.00 17.81
C SER A 162 -30.36 8.08 16.80
N SER A 163 -29.36 8.89 16.39
CA SER A 163 -29.55 10.02 15.48
C SER A 163 -28.76 9.88 14.17
N MET A 164 -29.15 10.64 13.15
CA MET A 164 -28.41 10.73 11.88
C MET A 164 -27.02 11.31 12.11
N SER A 165 -26.90 12.33 12.96
CA SER A 165 -25.62 12.98 13.29
C SER A 165 -24.63 12.00 13.94
N GLU A 166 -25.06 11.21 14.93
CA GLU A 166 -24.24 10.18 15.55
C GLU A 166 -23.78 9.10 14.55
N ARG A 167 -24.67 8.64 13.68
CA ARG A 167 -24.33 7.65 12.63
C ARG A 167 -23.28 8.20 11.67
N LEU A 168 -23.40 9.45 11.27
CA LEU A 168 -22.42 10.14 10.41
C LEU A 168 -21.08 10.31 11.13
N GLU A 169 -21.09 10.71 12.39
CA GLU A 169 -19.87 10.87 13.19
C GLU A 169 -19.12 9.55 13.30
N PHE A 170 -19.76 8.48 13.74
CA PHE A 170 -19.12 7.16 13.84
C PHE A 170 -18.58 6.65 12.51
N GLY A 171 -19.36 6.79 11.43
CA GLY A 171 -18.93 6.34 10.11
C GLY A 171 -17.78 7.16 9.53
N LEU A 172 -17.73 8.47 9.78
CA LEU A 172 -16.63 9.35 9.36
C LEU A 172 -15.37 9.13 10.18
N LEU A 173 -15.50 8.87 11.49
CA LEU A 173 -14.37 8.49 12.35
C LEU A 173 -13.74 7.17 11.87
N GLU A 174 -14.54 6.17 11.56
CA GLU A 174 -14.04 4.90 11.03
C GLU A 174 -13.39 5.08 9.65
N LEU A 175 -13.99 5.86 8.75
CA LEU A 175 -13.40 6.16 7.44
C LEU A 175 -12.05 6.89 7.59
N ALA A 176 -11.99 7.86 8.50
CA ALA A 176 -10.77 8.59 8.82
C ALA A 176 -9.68 7.66 9.38
N ALA A 177 -10.05 6.74 10.27
CA ALA A 177 -9.14 5.73 10.80
C ALA A 177 -8.57 4.82 9.71
N ARG A 178 -9.43 4.36 8.77
CA ARG A 178 -8.99 3.53 7.63
C ARG A 178 -8.04 4.27 6.70
N PHE A 179 -8.35 5.51 6.35
CA PHE A 179 -7.44 6.32 5.56
C PHE A 179 -6.12 6.54 6.29
N ALA A 180 -6.16 6.90 7.58
CA ALA A 180 -4.98 7.12 8.38
C ALA A 180 -4.07 5.89 8.45
N GLU A 181 -4.62 4.70 8.72
CA GLU A 181 -3.85 3.46 8.77
C GLU A 181 -3.31 3.06 7.39
N GLN A 182 -4.10 3.21 6.33
CA GLN A 182 -3.68 2.90 4.95
C GLN A 182 -2.47 3.73 4.54
N PHE A 183 -2.51 5.06 4.74
CA PHE A 183 -1.42 5.96 4.41
C PHE A 183 -0.20 5.80 5.33
N ALA A 184 -0.41 5.54 6.62
CA ALA A 184 0.67 5.27 7.56
C ALA A 184 1.44 3.99 7.20
N ALA A 185 0.73 2.91 6.85
CA ALA A 185 1.32 1.68 6.39
C ALA A 185 2.08 1.87 5.07
N ALA A 186 1.49 2.57 4.11
CA ALA A 186 2.11 2.89 2.83
C ALA A 186 3.40 3.69 3.01
N LYS A 187 3.38 4.73 3.86
CA LYS A 187 4.55 5.55 4.15
C LYS A 187 5.67 4.74 4.78
N ALA A 188 5.39 3.93 5.80
CA ALA A 188 6.40 3.09 6.42
C ALA A 188 7.03 2.08 5.46
N LYS A 189 6.27 1.62 4.46
CA LYS A 189 6.72 0.67 3.42
C LYS A 189 7.28 1.35 2.17
N HIS A 190 7.37 2.68 2.17
CA HIS A 190 7.80 3.50 1.04
C HIS A 190 6.96 3.26 -0.24
N ILE A 191 5.68 3.05 -0.10
CA ILE A 191 4.72 2.98 -1.21
C ILE A 191 4.10 4.36 -1.39
N ILE A 192 4.16 4.91 -2.60
CA ILE A 192 3.49 6.15 -2.97
C ILE A 192 2.38 5.86 -3.99
N HIS A 193 1.19 6.37 -3.75
CA HIS A 193 0.08 6.31 -4.69
C HIS A 193 0.28 7.30 -5.85
N TYR A 194 0.85 8.47 -5.55
CA TYR A 194 1.16 9.57 -6.43
C TYR A 194 -0.04 10.41 -6.90
N ASN A 195 -1.20 9.82 -7.14
CA ASN A 195 -2.39 10.48 -7.68
C ASN A 195 -3.56 10.46 -6.70
N VAL A 196 -3.31 10.72 -5.41
CA VAL A 196 -4.37 10.75 -4.40
C VAL A 196 -5.35 11.89 -4.67
N SER A 197 -6.63 11.59 -4.62
CA SER A 197 -7.74 12.55 -4.67
C SER A 197 -9.01 11.89 -4.14
N ALA A 198 -10.06 12.67 -3.89
CA ALA A 198 -11.36 12.14 -3.49
C ALA A 198 -11.93 11.10 -4.47
N SER A 199 -11.48 11.10 -5.74
CA SER A 199 -11.89 10.14 -6.77
C SER A 199 -11.08 8.85 -6.79
N ASN A 200 -9.92 8.82 -6.11
CA ASN A 200 -8.98 7.70 -6.10
C ASN A 200 -8.92 6.97 -4.77
N LEU A 201 -9.91 7.24 -3.91
CA LEU A 201 -10.16 6.58 -2.64
C LEU A 201 -11.55 5.97 -2.63
N SER A 202 -11.72 4.84 -1.95
CA SER A 202 -13.03 4.26 -1.68
C SER A 202 -13.53 4.64 -0.28
N LEU A 203 -14.83 4.55 -0.04
CA LEU A 203 -15.39 4.69 1.31
C LEU A 203 -15.06 3.50 2.23
N ASP A 204 -14.45 2.43 1.70
CA ASP A 204 -13.95 1.32 2.49
C ASP A 204 -12.49 1.50 2.93
N GLY A 205 -11.81 2.56 2.47
CA GLY A 205 -10.40 2.84 2.74
C GLY A 205 -9.43 2.35 1.65
N ALA A 206 -9.91 1.60 0.65
CA ALA A 206 -9.09 1.06 -0.42
C ALA A 206 -8.68 2.13 -1.45
N TRP A 207 -7.54 1.91 -2.09
CA TRP A 207 -7.02 2.75 -3.16
C TRP A 207 -7.52 2.31 -4.55
N LEU A 208 -7.52 3.23 -5.51
CA LEU A 208 -7.79 2.94 -6.93
C LEU A 208 -7.09 3.95 -7.83
N ASP A 209 -7.05 3.68 -9.14
CA ASP A 209 -6.35 4.50 -10.14
C ASP A 209 -4.82 4.54 -9.91
N LEU A 210 -4.22 3.35 -9.92
CA LEU A 210 -2.86 3.08 -9.50
C LEU A 210 -1.80 3.31 -10.59
N SER A 211 -2.08 4.06 -11.65
CA SER A 211 -1.15 4.31 -12.77
C SER A 211 0.13 5.04 -12.37
N GLY A 212 0.08 5.81 -11.27
CA GLY A 212 1.22 6.52 -10.68
C GLY A 212 1.90 5.77 -9.53
N THR A 213 1.25 4.73 -9.00
CA THR A 213 1.72 4.02 -7.81
C THR A 213 3.08 3.36 -8.05
N ARG A 214 3.98 3.50 -7.10
CA ARG A 214 5.34 2.94 -7.16
C ARG A 214 5.96 2.83 -5.78
N LEU A 215 7.10 2.15 -5.70
CA LEU A 215 7.99 2.29 -4.54
C LEU A 215 8.71 3.62 -4.63
N PHE A 216 8.70 4.36 -3.54
CA PHE A 216 9.45 5.59 -3.40
C PHE A 216 10.89 5.25 -3.02
N THR A 217 11.86 5.67 -3.84
CA THR A 217 13.28 5.47 -3.60
C THR A 217 14.05 6.73 -3.95
N HIS A 218 15.13 6.94 -3.22
CA HIS A 218 16.08 8.03 -3.42
C HIS A 218 16.95 7.91 -4.69
N LEU A 219 16.91 6.79 -5.38
CA LEU A 219 17.71 6.52 -6.58
C LEU A 219 17.27 7.32 -7.82
N ILE A 220 16.24 8.13 -7.71
CA ILE A 220 15.71 8.94 -8.80
C ILE A 220 16.07 10.40 -8.49
N GLU A 221 17.13 10.89 -9.07
CA GLU A 221 17.85 12.14 -8.76
C GLU A 221 17.06 13.47 -8.91
N ASP A 222 15.78 13.49 -9.32
CA ASP A 222 15.10 14.72 -9.76
C ASP A 222 13.89 15.16 -8.91
N TYR A 223 13.72 14.72 -7.65
CA TYR A 223 12.39 14.79 -7.03
C TYR A 223 12.31 15.42 -5.63
N ARG A 224 12.74 16.67 -5.46
CA ARG A 224 12.37 17.43 -4.24
C ARG A 224 10.86 17.53 -4.08
N ASP A 225 10.13 17.80 -5.15
CA ASP A 225 8.65 17.86 -5.16
C ASP A 225 8.01 16.53 -4.80
N ASP A 226 8.65 15.41 -5.12
CA ASP A 226 8.16 14.07 -4.76
C ASP A 226 8.38 13.74 -3.28
N ILE A 227 9.42 14.29 -2.62
CA ILE A 227 9.64 14.14 -1.18
C ILE A 227 8.52 14.83 -0.40
N ASP A 228 8.20 16.07 -0.74
CA ASP A 228 7.12 16.82 -0.10
C ASP A 228 5.78 16.11 -0.32
N ARG A 229 5.53 15.65 -1.54
CA ARG A 229 4.35 14.85 -1.86
C ARG A 229 4.30 13.56 -1.04
N PHE A 230 5.38 12.79 -0.98
CA PHE A 230 5.45 11.56 -0.18
C PHE A 230 5.19 11.83 1.30
N ASN A 231 5.67 12.96 1.83
CA ASN A 231 5.48 13.33 3.22
C ASN A 231 4.05 13.76 3.55
N THR A 232 3.31 14.31 2.58
CA THR A 232 1.97 14.88 2.76
C THR A 232 0.91 14.16 1.93
N GLU A 233 1.19 12.98 1.42
CA GLU A 233 0.33 12.26 0.46
C GLU A 233 -1.09 11.99 0.96
N TYR A 234 -1.28 11.94 2.27
CA TYR A 234 -2.60 11.77 2.89
C TYR A 234 -3.49 13.02 2.82
N SER A 235 -2.92 14.21 2.53
CA SER A 235 -3.66 15.48 2.60
C SER A 235 -4.94 15.49 1.75
N PRO A 236 -4.98 14.98 0.50
CA PRO A 236 -6.22 14.94 -0.27
C PRO A 236 -7.29 14.01 0.32
N ALA A 237 -6.90 13.02 1.13
CA ALA A 237 -7.88 12.20 1.87
C ALA A 237 -8.56 13.04 2.96
N VAL A 238 -7.79 13.85 3.71
CA VAL A 238 -8.33 14.80 4.71
C VAL A 238 -9.22 15.85 4.05
N GLU A 239 -8.78 16.43 2.93
CA GLU A 239 -9.57 17.38 2.13
C GLU A 239 -10.89 16.77 1.65
N SER A 240 -10.90 15.48 1.32
CA SER A 240 -12.13 14.77 0.95
C SER A 240 -13.12 14.67 2.12
N LEU A 241 -12.63 14.42 3.35
CA LEU A 241 -13.46 14.42 4.56
C LEU A 241 -14.05 15.81 4.85
N GLN A 242 -13.26 16.87 4.68
CA GLN A 242 -13.72 18.26 4.80
C GLN A 242 -14.84 18.56 3.79
N SER A 243 -14.63 18.15 2.53
CA SER A 243 -15.63 18.34 1.47
C SER A 243 -16.92 17.60 1.77
N LEU A 244 -16.86 16.38 2.30
CA LEU A 244 -18.04 15.60 2.69
C LEU A 244 -18.83 16.31 3.80
N CYS A 245 -18.18 16.76 4.87
CA CYS A 245 -18.82 17.53 5.94
C CYS A 245 -19.45 18.83 5.43
N TYR A 246 -18.75 19.56 4.55
CA TYR A 246 -19.31 20.75 3.90
C TYR A 246 -20.59 20.46 3.13
N TYR A 247 -20.67 19.38 2.34
CA TYR A 247 -21.88 19.07 1.58
C TYR A 247 -23.01 18.53 2.45
N LEU A 248 -22.71 17.86 3.56
CA LEU A 248 -23.71 17.44 4.56
C LEU A 248 -24.44 18.64 5.14
N SER A 249 -23.73 19.68 5.58
CA SER A 249 -24.36 20.91 6.11
C SER A 249 -24.98 21.76 5.01
N LYS A 250 -24.31 21.93 3.86
CA LYS A 250 -24.83 22.72 2.73
C LYS A 250 -26.20 22.26 2.24
N TYR A 251 -26.44 20.96 2.25
CA TYR A 251 -27.73 20.39 1.82
C TYR A 251 -28.63 20.01 2.99
N SER A 252 -28.35 20.52 4.20
CA SER A 252 -29.18 20.39 5.41
C SER A 252 -29.49 18.95 5.82
N VAL A 253 -28.49 18.04 5.62
CA VAL A 253 -28.55 16.69 6.20
C VAL A 253 -28.30 16.75 7.70
N ILE A 254 -27.40 17.64 8.11
CA ILE A 254 -27.09 18.03 9.49
C ILE A 254 -26.94 19.55 9.57
N THR A 255 -26.91 20.10 10.76
CA THR A 255 -26.71 21.55 10.97
C THR A 255 -25.24 21.93 10.70
N VAL A 256 -24.94 23.23 10.60
CA VAL A 256 -23.57 23.73 10.44
C VAL A 256 -22.75 23.41 11.68
N GLU A 257 -23.34 23.58 12.87
CA GLU A 257 -22.70 23.30 14.16
C GLU A 257 -22.33 21.82 14.28
N GLU A 258 -23.24 20.90 13.97
CA GLU A 258 -22.97 19.45 13.96
C GLU A 258 -21.86 19.11 12.95
N SER A 259 -21.92 19.68 11.74
CA SER A 259 -20.92 19.45 10.70
C SER A 259 -19.52 19.92 11.13
N THR A 260 -19.42 21.07 11.79
CA THR A 260 -18.16 21.62 12.30
C THR A 260 -17.60 20.72 13.39
N HIS A 261 -18.44 20.32 14.34
CA HIS A 261 -18.04 19.39 15.41
C HIS A 261 -17.54 18.05 14.86
N ILE A 262 -18.31 17.43 13.97
CA ILE A 262 -17.92 16.15 13.33
C ILE A 262 -16.60 16.30 12.56
N LEU A 263 -16.42 17.39 11.82
CA LEU A 263 -15.19 17.63 11.08
C LEU A 263 -13.98 17.74 11.98
N GLU A 264 -14.05 18.57 13.03
CA GLU A 264 -12.95 18.75 13.99
C GLU A 264 -12.58 17.42 14.67
N THR A 265 -13.59 16.68 15.13
CA THR A 265 -13.40 15.36 15.74
C THR A 265 -12.77 14.37 14.77
N THR A 266 -13.24 14.35 13.51
CA THR A 266 -12.74 13.46 12.46
C THR A 266 -11.28 13.74 12.10
N ILE A 267 -10.90 15.02 11.95
CA ILE A 267 -9.50 15.39 11.62
C ILE A 267 -8.56 15.08 12.78
N ASN A 268 -8.97 15.40 14.02
CA ASN A 268 -8.18 15.07 15.19
C ASN A 268 -7.99 13.55 15.33
N HIS A 269 -9.04 12.77 15.09
CA HIS A 269 -8.99 11.31 15.09
C HIS A 269 -8.06 10.78 13.99
N PHE A 270 -8.17 11.28 12.76
CA PHE A 270 -7.26 10.94 11.66
C PHE A 270 -5.81 11.13 12.06
N THR A 271 -5.46 12.31 12.60
CA THR A 271 -4.08 12.65 12.98
C THR A 271 -3.55 11.70 14.06
N GLN A 272 -4.35 11.44 15.10
CA GLN A 272 -3.96 10.53 16.19
C GLN A 272 -3.75 9.09 15.69
N ILE A 273 -4.66 8.59 14.84
CA ILE A 273 -4.53 7.24 14.26
C ILE A 273 -3.35 7.17 13.31
N TYR A 274 -3.16 8.18 12.45
CA TYR A 274 -2.04 8.22 11.52
C TYR A 274 -0.69 8.14 12.24
N ASP A 275 -0.46 8.99 13.25
CA ASP A 275 0.77 8.99 14.02
C ASP A 275 1.00 7.67 14.76
N LYS A 276 -0.05 7.13 15.37
CA LYS A 276 -0.02 5.85 16.07
C LYS A 276 0.34 4.70 15.12
N GLN A 277 -0.33 4.61 13.97
CA GLN A 277 -0.12 3.54 13.00
C GLN A 277 1.23 3.70 12.29
N LEU A 278 1.65 4.92 11.96
CA LEU A 278 2.97 5.15 11.38
C LEU A 278 4.07 4.65 12.31
N ASN A 279 3.98 4.95 13.62
CA ASN A 279 4.92 4.43 14.61
C ASN A 279 4.94 2.90 14.63
N LEU A 280 3.78 2.26 14.65
CA LEU A 280 3.68 0.80 14.65
C LEU A 280 4.33 0.18 13.40
N TYR A 281 3.99 0.69 12.22
CA TYR A 281 4.53 0.16 10.97
C TYR A 281 6.03 0.45 10.81
N GLN A 282 6.53 1.61 11.26
CA GLN A 282 7.96 1.91 11.26
C GLN A 282 8.74 0.99 12.20
N VAL A 283 8.23 0.75 13.42
CA VAL A 283 8.86 -0.19 14.36
C VAL A 283 8.78 -1.63 13.85
N ALA A 284 7.73 -2.00 13.13
CA ALA A 284 7.65 -3.31 12.49
C ALA A 284 8.75 -3.53 11.43
N GLN A 285 9.23 -2.46 10.75
CA GLN A 285 10.37 -2.57 9.82
C GLN A 285 11.68 -2.99 10.53
N VAL A 286 11.81 -2.68 11.82
CA VAL A 286 12.97 -3.10 12.65
C VAL A 286 13.01 -4.62 12.86
N GLY A 287 11.91 -5.32 12.57
CA GLY A 287 11.76 -6.77 12.68
C GLY A 287 10.72 -7.22 13.69
N PHE A 288 10.25 -6.33 14.58
CA PHE A 288 9.21 -6.69 15.55
C PHE A 288 7.94 -7.17 14.85
N PRO A 289 7.39 -8.34 15.22
CA PRO A 289 6.12 -8.79 14.69
C PRO A 289 4.99 -7.80 15.00
N LEU A 290 4.22 -7.42 14.00
CA LEU A 290 3.17 -6.40 14.15
C LEU A 290 2.12 -6.81 15.20
N TRP A 291 1.82 -8.11 15.33
CA TRP A 291 0.88 -8.60 16.35
C TRP A 291 1.40 -8.45 17.78
N ILE A 292 2.74 -8.49 18.04
CA ILE A 292 3.34 -8.15 19.33
C ILE A 292 3.22 -6.64 19.58
N LEU A 293 3.58 -5.82 18.57
CA LEU A 293 3.51 -4.36 18.68
C LEU A 293 2.09 -3.87 18.99
N ARG A 294 1.07 -4.52 18.45
CA ARG A 294 -0.34 -4.21 18.74
C ARG A 294 -0.71 -4.43 20.21
N VAL A 295 -0.11 -5.42 20.87
CA VAL A 295 -0.28 -5.64 22.33
C VAL A 295 0.43 -4.54 23.12
N LEU A 296 1.56 -4.04 22.61
CA LEU A 296 2.39 -3.03 23.27
C LEU A 296 1.95 -1.58 22.99
N VAL A 297 0.86 -1.38 22.27
CA VAL A 297 0.34 -0.04 21.98
C VAL A 297 0.09 0.73 23.28
N GLY A 298 0.69 1.91 23.38
CA GLY A 298 0.59 2.78 24.58
C GLY A 298 1.66 2.54 25.64
N SER A 299 2.51 1.52 25.50
CA SER A 299 3.64 1.33 26.42
C SER A 299 4.67 2.45 26.26
N ALA A 300 5.33 2.81 27.37
CA ALA A 300 6.37 3.83 27.37
C ALA A 300 7.57 3.40 26.50
N GLU A 301 7.89 2.11 26.47
CA GLU A 301 8.98 1.52 25.70
C GLU A 301 8.76 1.70 24.19
N LEU A 302 7.56 1.41 23.70
CA LEU A 302 7.20 1.59 22.29
C LEU A 302 7.22 3.06 21.89
N ILE A 303 6.67 3.94 22.73
CA ILE A 303 6.64 5.39 22.49
C ILE A 303 8.09 5.95 22.46
N ASN A 304 8.93 5.59 23.43
CA ASN A 304 10.30 6.07 23.53
C ASN A 304 11.16 5.58 22.36
N PHE A 305 11.03 4.30 21.99
CA PHE A 305 11.78 3.76 20.86
C PHE A 305 11.29 4.37 19.54
N SER A 306 9.99 4.48 19.31
CA SER A 306 9.44 5.14 18.13
C SER A 306 9.94 6.58 17.98
N GLY A 307 9.99 7.33 19.08
CA GLY A 307 10.50 8.71 19.10
C GLY A 307 11.99 8.79 18.78
N SER A 308 12.80 7.85 19.29
CA SER A 308 14.22 7.76 18.97
C SER A 308 14.44 7.32 17.52
N LEU A 309 13.76 6.27 17.06
CA LEU A 309 13.85 5.75 15.70
C LEU A 309 13.47 6.82 14.66
N ARG A 310 12.43 7.60 14.89
CA ARG A 310 11.98 8.66 13.99
C ARG A 310 13.07 9.69 13.71
N LYS A 311 13.92 10.02 14.70
CA LYS A 311 15.05 10.94 14.51
C LYS A 311 16.07 10.38 13.52
N PHE A 312 16.30 9.08 13.55
CA PHE A 312 17.20 8.41 12.60
C PHE A 312 16.55 8.27 11.21
N LEU A 313 15.28 7.92 11.15
CA LEU A 313 14.56 7.87 9.87
C LEU A 313 14.44 9.24 9.19
N ALA A 314 14.44 10.33 9.97
CA ALA A 314 14.48 11.69 9.42
C ALA A 314 15.86 12.07 8.83
N LEU A 315 16.94 11.34 9.17
CA LEU A 315 18.25 11.48 8.51
C LEU A 315 18.25 10.90 7.10
N ASP A 316 17.22 10.14 6.77
CA ASP A 316 16.94 9.62 5.44
C ASP A 316 16.42 10.75 4.54
N ASP A 317 17.23 11.80 4.38
CA ASP A 317 17.05 12.80 3.33
C ASP A 317 17.50 12.24 1.97
N PHE A 318 17.57 10.91 1.89
CA PHE A 318 17.96 10.14 0.71
C PHE A 318 19.41 10.35 0.25
N THR A 319 20.25 11.00 1.05
CA THR A 319 21.67 11.26 0.74
C THR A 319 22.63 10.21 1.33
N VAL A 320 22.12 9.23 2.09
CA VAL A 320 22.94 8.17 2.72
C VAL A 320 23.35 7.06 1.73
N ASN A 321 23.43 7.40 0.44
CA ASN A 321 23.78 6.48 -0.66
C ASN A 321 25.23 5.95 -0.62
N GLU A 322 26.07 6.54 0.23
CA GLU A 322 27.49 6.19 0.32
C GLU A 322 27.78 5.09 1.36
N ILE A 323 26.74 4.51 1.97
CA ILE A 323 26.96 3.41 2.91
C ILE A 323 27.31 2.16 2.12
N THR A 324 28.60 1.90 2.04
CA THR A 324 29.13 0.64 1.53
C THR A 324 28.56 -0.52 2.34
N LEU A 325 27.86 -1.40 1.67
CA LEU A 325 27.27 -2.60 2.26
C LEU A 325 28.38 -3.65 2.38
N GLU A 326 29.07 -3.66 3.51
CA GLU A 326 30.05 -4.68 3.85
C GLU A 326 29.37 -5.89 4.48
N GLY A 327 30.02 -7.04 4.45
CA GLY A 327 29.59 -8.21 5.22
C GLY A 327 28.44 -9.04 4.61
N GLY A 328 28.38 -9.15 3.27
CA GLY A 328 27.46 -10.08 2.60
C GLY A 328 26.13 -9.47 2.14
N TRP A 329 25.94 -8.17 2.32
CA TRP A 329 24.82 -7.43 1.74
C TRP A 329 25.04 -7.28 0.23
N ILE A 330 23.96 -7.35 -0.55
CA ILE A 330 24.02 -7.39 -2.02
C ILE A 330 23.70 -6.06 -2.71
N GLY A 331 23.54 -4.97 -1.93
CA GLY A 331 23.34 -3.63 -2.47
C GLY A 331 21.90 -3.26 -2.82
N TYR A 332 20.94 -4.16 -2.60
CA TYR A 332 19.50 -3.89 -2.79
C TYR A 332 18.79 -3.58 -1.48
N GLU A 333 19.48 -3.70 -0.37
CA GLU A 333 19.00 -3.42 0.97
C GLU A 333 18.96 -1.91 1.19
N ARG A 334 17.96 -1.46 1.96
CA ARG A 334 17.96 -0.09 2.49
C ARG A 334 19.07 0.03 3.56
N TRP A 335 19.60 1.23 3.75
CA TRP A 335 20.57 1.50 4.83
C TRP A 335 20.01 1.11 6.21
N THR A 336 18.69 1.20 6.39
CA THR A 336 17.98 0.77 7.60
C THR A 336 18.17 -0.72 7.90
N ALA A 337 18.37 -1.57 6.88
CA ALA A 337 18.65 -2.98 7.08
C ALA A 337 19.96 -3.18 7.89
N ARG A 338 21.01 -2.41 7.58
CA ARG A 338 22.26 -2.42 8.35
C ARG A 338 22.03 -1.94 9.77
N LEU A 339 21.34 -0.81 9.95
CA LEU A 339 21.03 -0.29 11.29
C LEU A 339 20.29 -1.33 12.14
N PHE A 340 19.25 -1.92 11.60
CA PHE A 340 18.42 -2.86 12.35
C PHE A 340 19.14 -4.17 12.64
N ASN A 341 20.00 -4.62 11.73
CA ASN A 341 20.87 -5.77 11.97
C ASN A 341 21.89 -5.48 13.08
N GLU A 342 22.51 -4.29 13.12
CA GLU A 342 23.42 -3.88 14.19
C GLU A 342 22.71 -3.83 15.57
N LEU A 343 21.49 -3.32 15.62
CA LEU A 343 20.69 -3.29 16.87
C LEU A 343 20.39 -4.71 17.37
N LEU A 344 19.96 -5.62 16.49
CA LEU A 344 19.63 -6.99 16.87
C LEU A 344 20.89 -7.78 17.23
N SER A 345 21.94 -7.72 16.42
CA SER A 345 23.18 -8.49 16.63
C SER A 345 23.93 -8.04 17.89
N SER A 346 23.93 -6.75 18.23
CA SER A 346 24.53 -6.27 19.47
C SER A 346 23.88 -6.92 20.70
N ARG A 347 22.56 -7.08 20.69
CA ARG A 347 21.82 -7.73 21.78
C ARG A 347 22.06 -9.24 21.81
N VAL A 348 22.01 -9.90 20.66
CA VAL A 348 22.17 -11.35 20.54
C VAL A 348 23.59 -11.78 20.91
N ASN A 349 24.61 -11.04 20.46
CA ASN A 349 26.02 -11.35 20.67
C ASN A 349 26.58 -10.74 21.97
N ALA A 350 25.78 -10.00 22.74
CA ALA A 350 26.21 -9.22 23.92
C ALA A 350 27.43 -8.33 23.61
N SER A 351 27.43 -7.69 22.46
CA SER A 351 28.49 -6.81 21.94
C SER A 351 28.00 -5.37 21.80
N ASP A 352 28.93 -4.43 21.70
CA ASP A 352 28.59 -3.05 21.39
C ASP A 352 28.12 -2.90 19.94
N ALA A 353 27.02 -2.17 19.74
CA ALA A 353 26.54 -1.85 18.40
C ALA A 353 27.47 -0.82 17.75
N ASN A 354 27.94 -1.13 16.53
CA ASN A 354 28.75 -0.18 15.77
C ASN A 354 27.85 0.75 14.94
N LEU A 355 27.52 1.91 15.50
CA LEU A 355 26.72 2.96 14.86
C LEU A 355 27.57 4.15 14.36
N SER A 356 28.91 4.04 14.36
CA SER A 356 29.82 5.12 13.96
C SER A 356 29.66 5.57 12.50
N TRP A 357 29.18 4.68 11.64
CA TRP A 357 28.93 4.95 10.22
C TRP A 357 27.71 5.87 9.97
N LEU A 358 26.81 6.05 10.95
CA LEU A 358 25.59 6.89 10.80
C LEU A 358 25.87 8.40 10.89
N ARG A 359 27.10 8.85 11.19
CA ARG A 359 27.46 10.27 11.35
C ARG A 359 26.54 11.03 12.32
N THR A 360 25.98 10.35 13.32
CA THR A 360 25.12 10.90 14.37
C THR A 360 25.93 11.11 15.66
N ASP A 361 25.41 11.93 16.58
CA ASP A 361 26.08 12.13 17.86
C ASP A 361 25.95 10.89 18.77
N ALA A 362 26.94 10.70 19.65
CA ALA A 362 27.00 9.55 20.55
C ALA A 362 25.80 9.47 21.51
N THR A 363 25.20 10.61 21.87
CA THR A 363 24.04 10.67 22.74
C THR A 363 22.79 10.11 22.05
N ALA A 364 22.55 10.51 20.81
CA ALA A 364 21.46 9.97 19.99
C ALA A 364 21.59 8.46 19.79
N ASN A 365 22.82 7.99 19.48
CA ASN A 365 23.11 6.56 19.31
C ASN A 365 22.83 5.78 20.61
N SER A 366 23.26 6.30 21.76
CA SER A 366 23.02 5.68 23.07
C SER A 366 21.52 5.66 23.43
N GLN A 367 20.79 6.73 23.11
CA GLN A 367 19.33 6.80 23.32
C GLN A 367 18.58 5.79 22.45
N LEU A 368 18.95 5.67 21.16
CA LEU A 368 18.37 4.70 20.27
C LEU A 368 18.58 3.27 20.80
N LEU A 369 19.82 2.92 21.13
CA LEU A 369 20.19 1.58 21.61
C LEU A 369 19.50 1.25 22.94
N SER A 370 19.51 2.20 23.90
CA SER A 370 18.85 2.00 25.19
C SER A 370 17.33 1.82 25.05
N SER A 371 16.66 2.62 24.22
CA SER A 371 15.22 2.50 23.98
C SER A 371 14.88 1.22 23.21
N TYR A 372 15.71 0.82 22.24
CA TYR A 372 15.58 -0.46 21.53
C TYR A 372 15.63 -1.65 22.49
N ASN A 373 16.65 -1.69 23.36
CA ASN A 373 16.82 -2.80 24.32
C ASN A 373 15.63 -2.92 25.26
N LYS A 374 15.10 -1.81 25.77
CA LYS A 374 13.91 -1.82 26.64
C LYS A 374 12.67 -2.35 25.91
N LEU A 375 12.45 -1.90 24.68
CA LEU A 375 11.34 -2.41 23.88
C LEU A 375 11.51 -3.91 23.55
N LEU A 376 12.74 -4.33 23.23
CA LEU A 376 13.06 -5.72 22.92
C LEU A 376 12.81 -6.63 24.13
N ASP A 377 13.20 -6.19 25.35
CA ASP A 377 12.96 -6.93 26.58
C ASP A 377 11.45 -7.09 26.81
N LEU A 378 10.66 -6.01 26.67
CA LEU A 378 9.20 -6.05 26.84
C LEU A 378 8.53 -6.93 25.76
N ALA A 379 8.96 -6.81 24.49
CA ALA A 379 8.44 -7.63 23.41
C ALA A 379 8.78 -9.11 23.58
N SER A 380 9.96 -9.42 24.15
CA SER A 380 10.37 -10.78 24.49
C SER A 380 9.50 -11.38 25.59
N GLN A 381 9.09 -10.59 26.58
CA GLN A 381 8.14 -11.02 27.62
C GLN A 381 6.78 -11.38 26.99
N VAL A 382 6.23 -10.49 26.15
CA VAL A 382 4.97 -10.77 25.44
C VAL A 382 5.09 -12.02 24.54
N ALA A 383 6.22 -12.20 23.86
CA ALA A 383 6.47 -13.42 23.06
C ALA A 383 6.47 -14.68 23.93
N ASN A 384 7.12 -14.65 25.08
CA ASN A 384 7.15 -15.77 26.03
C ASN A 384 5.77 -16.09 26.61
N GLU A 385 4.98 -15.08 26.96
CA GLU A 385 3.58 -15.25 27.39
C GLU A 385 2.72 -15.93 26.32
N GLN A 386 3.09 -15.79 25.06
CA GLN A 386 2.46 -16.44 23.92
C GLN A 386 3.15 -17.73 23.47
N HIS A 387 3.95 -18.33 24.36
CA HIS A 387 4.68 -19.60 24.16
C HIS A 387 5.72 -19.58 23.03
N ILE A 388 6.29 -18.40 22.74
CA ILE A 388 7.40 -18.25 21.80
C ILE A 388 8.69 -18.08 22.61
N ASN A 389 9.61 -19.04 22.50
CA ASN A 389 10.90 -18.93 23.15
C ASN A 389 11.77 -17.82 22.52
N LEU A 390 12.77 -17.36 23.27
CA LEU A 390 13.60 -16.21 22.89
C LEU A 390 14.35 -16.43 21.56
N GLN A 391 14.85 -17.65 21.31
CA GLN A 391 15.54 -17.98 20.07
C GLN A 391 14.62 -17.85 18.85
N ASN A 392 13.43 -18.41 18.92
CA ASN A 392 12.44 -18.32 17.85
C ASN A 392 11.95 -16.87 17.64
N PHE A 393 11.85 -16.11 18.73
CA PHE A 393 11.51 -14.70 18.63
C PHE A 393 12.60 -13.89 17.89
N TYR A 394 13.87 -14.08 18.24
CA TYR A 394 14.97 -13.41 17.53
C TYR A 394 15.08 -13.85 16.08
N ARG A 395 14.84 -15.13 15.79
CA ARG A 395 14.75 -15.64 14.42
C ARG A 395 13.61 -14.96 13.63
N CYS A 396 12.45 -14.83 14.24
CA CYS A 396 11.32 -14.11 13.66
C CYS A 396 11.68 -12.65 13.35
N MET A 397 12.35 -11.96 14.29
CA MET A 397 12.81 -10.58 14.10
C MET A 397 13.82 -10.47 12.95
N LEU A 398 14.79 -11.38 12.88
CA LEU A 398 15.78 -11.42 11.80
C LEU A 398 15.12 -11.59 10.43
N ILE A 399 14.19 -12.53 10.33
CA ILE A 399 13.44 -12.78 9.09
C ILE A 399 12.68 -11.52 8.68
N ASN A 400 11.93 -10.92 9.59
CA ASN A 400 11.14 -9.71 9.30
C ASN A 400 12.05 -8.52 8.94
N MET A 401 13.08 -8.26 9.73
CA MET A 401 14.01 -7.17 9.48
C MET A 401 14.65 -7.29 8.09
N THR A 402 15.09 -8.49 7.72
CA THR A 402 15.74 -8.72 6.42
C THR A 402 14.74 -8.52 5.27
N ARG A 403 13.61 -9.21 5.29
CA ARG A 403 12.64 -9.18 4.19
C ARG A 403 11.99 -7.82 3.99
N LEU A 404 11.66 -7.10 5.09
CA LEU A 404 10.96 -5.82 5.02
C LEU A 404 11.88 -4.65 4.63
N ASN A 405 13.20 -4.80 4.71
CA ASN A 405 14.16 -3.77 4.31
C ASN A 405 14.90 -4.10 3.01
N ARG A 406 14.54 -5.19 2.34
CA ARG A 406 15.14 -5.55 1.06
C ARG A 406 14.31 -4.97 -0.09
N SER A 407 14.97 -4.20 -0.94
CA SER A 407 14.35 -3.66 -2.15
C SER A 407 14.52 -4.66 -3.30
N HIS A 408 13.41 -5.06 -3.93
CA HIS A 408 13.46 -6.01 -5.03
C HIS A 408 13.36 -5.31 -6.38
N SER A 409 14.31 -5.58 -7.28
CA SER A 409 14.41 -4.94 -8.60
C SER A 409 13.14 -5.08 -9.46
N LEU A 410 12.37 -6.17 -9.27
CA LEU A 410 11.12 -6.38 -9.98
C LEU A 410 10.10 -5.27 -9.67
N LEU A 411 9.90 -4.96 -8.37
CA LEU A 411 8.90 -3.97 -7.94
C LEU A 411 9.23 -2.55 -8.41
N HIS A 412 10.53 -2.24 -8.58
CA HIS A 412 10.97 -0.95 -9.14
C HIS A 412 10.84 -0.87 -10.66
N ASN A 413 10.77 -2.01 -11.38
CA ASN A 413 10.85 -2.04 -12.83
C ASN A 413 9.66 -2.75 -13.50
N ILE A 414 8.48 -2.69 -12.89
CA ILE A 414 7.27 -3.32 -13.46
C ILE A 414 6.96 -2.75 -14.86
N LYS A 415 7.06 -1.43 -15.04
CA LYS A 415 6.85 -0.78 -16.37
C LYS A 415 7.80 -1.34 -17.42
N GLY A 416 9.10 -1.41 -17.12
CA GLY A 416 10.08 -1.96 -18.06
C GLY A 416 9.91 -3.46 -18.32
N ARG A 417 9.35 -4.21 -17.37
CA ARG A 417 9.00 -5.62 -17.60
C ARG A 417 7.79 -5.74 -18.54
N ILE A 418 6.76 -4.93 -18.34
CA ILE A 418 5.58 -4.88 -19.24
C ILE A 418 6.03 -4.55 -20.66
N GLU A 419 6.87 -3.51 -20.82
CA GLU A 419 7.39 -3.11 -22.13
C GLU A 419 8.19 -4.23 -22.80
N ARG A 420 9.09 -4.91 -22.08
CA ARG A 420 9.85 -6.05 -22.62
C ARG A 420 8.95 -7.17 -23.10
N ILE A 421 7.87 -7.50 -22.39
CA ILE A 421 6.89 -8.49 -22.82
C ILE A 421 6.19 -8.00 -24.09
N ARG A 422 5.79 -6.72 -24.14
CA ARG A 422 5.10 -6.12 -25.29
C ARG A 422 5.90 -6.21 -26.58
N ILE A 423 7.20 -5.89 -26.53
CA ILE A 423 8.08 -5.88 -27.71
C ILE A 423 8.68 -7.26 -28.02
N SER A 424 8.55 -8.24 -27.14
CA SER A 424 9.08 -9.58 -27.35
C SER A 424 8.41 -10.27 -28.54
N VAL A 425 9.15 -11.16 -29.22
CA VAL A 425 8.61 -12.04 -30.26
C VAL A 425 7.83 -13.23 -29.71
N GLN A 426 7.70 -13.31 -28.38
CA GLN A 426 6.96 -14.36 -27.70
C GLN A 426 5.48 -14.36 -28.12
N THR A 427 4.94 -15.51 -28.47
CA THR A 427 3.56 -15.65 -28.96
C THR A 427 2.53 -15.61 -27.86
N ASP A 428 2.84 -16.11 -26.66
CA ASP A 428 1.93 -16.14 -25.51
C ASP A 428 2.23 -15.02 -24.50
N LYS A 429 1.94 -13.79 -24.89
CA LYS A 429 2.06 -12.61 -24.02
C LYS A 429 1.10 -12.65 -22.84
N LYS A 430 -0.06 -13.29 -23.00
CA LYS A 430 -1.06 -13.40 -21.92
C LYS A 430 -0.49 -14.16 -20.73
N THR A 431 0.11 -15.31 -20.94
CA THR A 431 0.77 -16.07 -19.88
C THR A 431 1.94 -15.30 -19.30
N ALA A 432 2.75 -14.60 -20.10
CA ALA A 432 3.86 -13.79 -19.60
C ALA A 432 3.39 -12.65 -18.66
N TYR A 433 2.31 -11.93 -19.01
CA TYR A 433 1.74 -10.91 -18.12
C TYR A 433 1.14 -11.50 -16.85
N LYS A 434 0.49 -12.67 -16.94
CA LYS A 434 -0.02 -13.37 -15.76
C LYS A 434 1.12 -13.76 -14.82
N THR A 435 2.18 -14.37 -15.33
CA THR A 435 3.36 -14.73 -14.56
C THR A 435 3.99 -13.49 -13.89
N LEU A 436 4.14 -12.38 -14.63
CA LEU A 436 4.66 -11.14 -14.07
C LEU A 436 3.79 -10.63 -12.90
N SER A 437 2.46 -10.72 -13.02
CA SER A 437 1.53 -10.30 -11.96
C SER A 437 1.65 -11.18 -10.72
N GLU A 438 1.74 -12.49 -10.90
CA GLU A 438 1.93 -13.47 -9.81
C GLU A 438 3.27 -13.27 -9.10
N GLU A 439 4.37 -13.14 -9.86
CA GLU A 439 5.71 -12.87 -9.31
C GLU A 439 5.75 -11.55 -8.55
N ALA A 440 5.17 -10.48 -9.09
CA ALA A 440 5.14 -9.17 -8.45
C ALA A 440 4.34 -9.21 -7.13
N SER A 441 3.20 -9.91 -7.10
CA SER A 441 2.38 -10.07 -5.91
C SER A 441 3.10 -10.88 -4.82
N LEU A 442 3.74 -11.99 -5.17
CA LEU A 442 4.52 -12.82 -4.23
C LEU A 442 5.73 -12.04 -3.69
N THR A 443 6.44 -11.34 -4.57
CA THR A 443 7.58 -10.49 -4.19
C THR A 443 7.14 -9.38 -3.24
N ALA A 444 6.03 -8.72 -3.52
CA ALA A 444 5.48 -7.67 -2.67
C ALA A 444 5.03 -8.23 -1.31
N LYS A 445 4.36 -9.37 -1.29
CA LYS A 445 3.97 -10.04 -0.05
C LYS A 445 5.18 -10.40 0.81
N LEU A 446 6.26 -10.90 0.20
CA LEU A 446 7.51 -11.21 0.89
C LEU A 446 8.18 -9.95 1.45
N ASN A 447 8.38 -8.92 0.63
CA ASN A 447 9.24 -7.77 0.97
C ASN A 447 8.50 -6.59 1.62
N LEU A 448 7.17 -6.52 1.52
CA LEU A 448 6.37 -5.40 2.03
C LEU A 448 5.21 -5.84 2.93
N GLY A 449 4.82 -7.13 2.88
CA GLY A 449 3.68 -7.64 3.63
C GLY A 449 3.98 -7.72 5.13
N ASN A 450 3.18 -7.06 5.97
CA ASN A 450 3.16 -7.27 7.40
C ASN A 450 2.07 -8.29 7.70
N GLU A 451 2.47 -9.46 8.17
CA GLU A 451 1.55 -10.56 8.37
C GLU A 451 0.52 -10.23 9.46
N GLN A 452 -0.73 -10.59 9.19
CA GLN A 452 -1.79 -10.54 10.20
C GLN A 452 -1.78 -11.77 11.10
N GLY A 453 -1.17 -12.89 10.65
CA GLY A 453 -1.01 -14.14 11.38
C GLY A 453 0.30 -14.23 12.15
N ARG A 454 0.50 -15.35 12.88
CA ARG A 454 1.74 -15.60 13.62
C ARG A 454 2.87 -16.12 12.73
N CYS A 455 2.54 -16.91 11.70
CA CYS A 455 3.54 -17.44 10.76
C CYS A 455 4.06 -16.31 9.86
N VAL A 456 5.37 -16.30 9.67
CA VAL A 456 6.09 -15.28 8.89
C VAL A 456 6.53 -15.88 7.56
N PRO A 457 6.33 -15.20 6.42
CA PRO A 457 6.87 -15.69 5.16
C PRO A 457 8.40 -15.61 5.19
N PHE A 458 9.04 -16.76 5.02
CA PHE A 458 10.48 -16.85 4.85
C PHE A 458 10.88 -16.73 3.37
N TRP A 459 10.12 -17.37 2.48
CA TRP A 459 10.32 -17.28 1.04
C TRP A 459 9.00 -17.47 0.30
N LEU A 460 8.78 -16.68 -0.76
CA LEU A 460 7.59 -16.79 -1.61
C LEU A 460 8.02 -16.66 -3.08
N SER A 461 7.78 -17.72 -3.85
CA SER A 461 7.93 -17.76 -5.30
C SER A 461 6.83 -18.62 -5.93
N SER A 462 6.69 -18.60 -7.24
CA SER A 462 5.75 -19.47 -7.96
C SER A 462 6.04 -20.96 -7.81
N ALA A 463 7.30 -21.33 -7.55
CA ALA A 463 7.73 -22.73 -7.41
C ALA A 463 7.68 -23.20 -5.96
N LEU A 464 7.90 -22.30 -4.99
CA LEU A 464 8.12 -22.65 -3.60
C LEU A 464 7.65 -21.56 -2.67
N SER A 465 6.93 -21.92 -1.59
CA SER A 465 6.75 -21.06 -0.44
C SER A 465 7.29 -21.72 0.84
N ILE A 466 7.96 -20.92 1.66
CA ILE A 466 8.49 -21.33 2.96
C ILE A 466 7.97 -20.35 4.01
N TRP A 467 7.36 -20.88 5.05
CA TRP A 467 6.81 -20.13 6.17
C TRP A 467 7.49 -20.52 7.46
N PHE A 468 7.81 -19.56 8.30
CA PHE A 468 8.35 -19.80 9.64
C PHE A 468 7.24 -19.64 10.68
N ASP A 469 7.06 -20.65 11.53
CA ASP A 469 6.19 -20.56 12.71
C ASP A 469 7.04 -20.26 13.96
N PRO A 470 6.96 -19.07 14.54
CA PRO A 470 7.76 -18.72 15.71
C PRO A 470 7.37 -19.49 16.98
N THR A 471 6.16 -20.07 17.04
CA THR A 471 5.72 -20.87 18.21
C THR A 471 6.44 -22.20 18.26
N SER A 472 6.50 -22.92 17.16
CA SER A 472 7.17 -24.22 17.06
C SER A 472 8.64 -24.13 16.66
N GLY A 473 9.09 -23.02 16.08
CA GLY A 473 10.41 -22.85 15.48
C GLY A 473 10.60 -23.62 14.16
N ILE A 474 9.49 -24.06 13.55
CA ILE A 474 9.47 -24.92 12.37
C ILE A 474 9.29 -24.10 11.09
N PHE A 475 9.99 -24.50 10.04
CA PHE A 475 9.77 -24.00 8.68
C PHE A 475 8.84 -24.96 7.94
N THR A 476 7.70 -24.45 7.45
CA THR A 476 6.79 -25.19 6.58
C THR A 476 7.07 -24.87 5.13
N LEU A 477 7.59 -25.84 4.42
CA LEU A 477 7.86 -25.76 2.99
C LEU A 477 6.63 -26.29 2.24
N GLN A 478 6.09 -25.48 1.34
CA GLN A 478 4.96 -25.81 0.48
C GLN A 478 5.42 -25.77 -0.97
N ALA A 479 5.47 -26.93 -1.58
CA ALA A 479 5.72 -27.17 -3.00
C ALA A 479 4.66 -28.18 -3.49
N VAL A 480 5.03 -29.19 -4.28
CA VAL A 480 4.15 -30.32 -4.64
C VAL A 480 3.75 -31.13 -3.41
N VAL A 481 4.66 -31.24 -2.43
CA VAL A 481 4.41 -31.89 -1.13
C VAL A 481 4.79 -30.92 -0.02
N SER A 482 3.91 -30.80 0.98
CA SER A 482 4.20 -29.97 2.18
C SER A 482 5.12 -30.73 3.12
N ARG A 483 6.13 -30.04 3.67
CA ARG A 483 7.12 -30.59 4.63
C ARG A 483 7.33 -29.61 5.76
N SER A 484 7.48 -30.13 6.98
CA SER A 484 7.87 -29.36 8.16
C SER A 484 9.34 -29.68 8.49
N LEU A 485 10.16 -28.65 8.57
CA LEU A 485 11.62 -28.77 8.67
C LEU A 485 12.14 -27.92 9.83
N SER A 486 13.14 -28.43 10.56
CA SER A 486 13.99 -27.60 11.40
C SER A 486 14.89 -26.72 10.52
N ILE A 487 15.58 -25.74 11.12
CA ILE A 487 16.56 -24.95 10.38
C ILE A 487 17.70 -25.80 9.80
N ASP A 488 18.19 -26.78 10.57
CA ASP A 488 19.26 -27.67 10.12
C ASP A 488 18.83 -28.51 8.91
N ALA A 489 17.62 -29.06 8.96
CA ALA A 489 17.03 -29.82 7.85
C ALA A 489 16.77 -28.93 6.61
N LEU A 490 16.44 -27.63 6.81
CA LEU A 490 16.29 -26.67 5.72
C LEU A 490 17.65 -26.34 5.07
N VAL A 491 18.70 -26.21 5.89
CA VAL A 491 20.09 -25.98 5.41
C VAL A 491 20.58 -27.21 4.63
N GLU A 492 20.41 -28.41 5.16
CA GLU A 492 20.77 -29.66 4.45
C GLU A 492 20.02 -29.78 3.11
N LEU A 493 18.71 -29.47 3.11
CA LEU A 493 17.90 -29.49 1.89
C LEU A 493 18.41 -28.50 0.83
N SER A 494 18.98 -27.38 1.26
CA SER A 494 19.51 -26.34 0.35
C SER A 494 20.70 -26.82 -0.48
N GLU A 495 21.45 -27.81 -0.01
CA GLU A 495 22.57 -28.42 -0.77
C GLU A 495 22.09 -29.17 -2.02
N HIS A 496 20.81 -29.58 -2.01
CA HIS A 496 20.22 -30.40 -3.06
C HIS A 496 19.09 -29.71 -3.85
N GLN A 497 18.60 -28.57 -3.37
CA GLN A 497 17.48 -27.82 -3.98
C GLN A 497 17.83 -26.36 -4.22
N VAL A 498 17.94 -25.96 -5.49
CA VAL A 498 18.32 -24.60 -5.90
C VAL A 498 17.38 -23.53 -5.35
N ASP A 499 16.07 -23.77 -5.33
CA ASP A 499 15.09 -22.81 -4.82
C ASP A 499 15.22 -22.59 -3.30
N VAL A 500 15.53 -23.66 -2.54
CA VAL A 500 15.79 -23.56 -1.09
C VAL A 500 17.11 -22.85 -0.84
N ASN A 501 18.16 -23.12 -1.63
CA ASN A 501 19.43 -22.40 -1.55
C ASN A 501 19.26 -20.91 -1.86
N THR A 502 18.42 -20.57 -2.84
CA THR A 502 18.07 -19.18 -3.16
C THR A 502 17.36 -18.50 -1.99
N ALA A 503 16.40 -19.20 -1.36
CA ALA A 503 15.69 -18.71 -0.18
C ALA A 503 16.66 -18.44 0.99
N LEU A 504 17.54 -19.36 1.32
CA LEU A 504 18.57 -19.17 2.36
C LEU A 504 19.56 -18.07 1.99
N GLY A 505 19.97 -18.01 0.72
CA GLY A 505 20.87 -16.99 0.19
C GLY A 505 20.33 -15.57 0.39
N PHE A 506 19.01 -15.41 0.37
CA PHE A 506 18.33 -14.14 0.63
C PHE A 506 18.63 -13.59 2.04
N TYR A 507 18.87 -14.45 3.03
CA TYR A 507 19.14 -14.07 4.42
C TYR A 507 20.62 -14.12 4.80
N ARG A 508 21.49 -14.59 3.92
CA ARG A 508 22.91 -14.90 4.24
C ARG A 508 23.65 -13.74 4.89
N GLY A 509 23.51 -12.51 4.36
CA GLY A 509 24.18 -11.34 4.91
C GLY A 509 23.75 -10.97 6.33
N ALA A 510 22.45 -11.10 6.64
CA ALA A 510 21.92 -10.84 7.98
C ALA A 510 22.27 -11.99 8.94
N TRP A 511 22.27 -13.21 8.45
CA TRP A 511 22.48 -14.43 9.24
C TRP A 511 23.93 -14.60 9.70
N SER A 512 24.90 -14.27 8.85
CA SER A 512 26.32 -14.40 9.17
C SER A 512 26.81 -13.49 10.31
N ASN A 513 26.04 -12.44 10.62
CA ASN A 513 26.34 -11.51 11.69
C ASN A 513 25.80 -11.97 13.07
N LEU A 514 25.05 -13.07 13.12
CA LEU A 514 24.49 -13.62 14.34
C LEU A 514 25.22 -14.91 14.70
N ASN A 515 25.45 -15.11 16.00
CA ASN A 515 26.16 -16.29 16.49
C ASN A 515 25.34 -17.55 16.19
N GLU A 516 25.93 -18.57 15.53
CA GLU A 516 25.26 -19.81 15.12
C GLU A 516 24.52 -20.53 16.25
N LYS A 517 24.92 -20.32 17.52
CA LYS A 517 24.23 -20.90 18.69
C LYS A 517 22.95 -20.18 19.06
N THR A 518 22.65 -19.03 18.46
CA THR A 518 21.51 -18.19 18.85
C THR A 518 20.43 -18.16 17.77
N ILE A 519 20.72 -18.70 16.60
CA ILE A 519 19.83 -18.87 15.48
C ILE A 519 19.44 -20.33 15.36
#